data_2530b2a24069a700cf22c48efb56fbc9
#
_entry.id   2530b2a24069a700cf22c48efb56fbc9
#
_cell.length_a   1.000
_cell.length_b   1.000
_cell.length_c   1.000
_cell.angle_alpha   90.00
_cell.angle_beta   90.00
_cell.angle_gamma   90.00
#
_symmetry.space_group_name_H-M   'P 1'
#
loop_
_entity.id
_entity.type
_entity.pdbx_description
1 polymer ?
#
loop_
_entity_poly.entity_id
_entity_poly.type
_entity_poly.pdbx_seq_one_letter_code
_entity_poly.pdbx_strand_id
1 'polypeptide(L)'
;MEKTKQTILELEAEYQKASVVSKSLLAKKGGNITLFAFDKGEGLSEHTAPFDAFVHILDGEARITISGKPYDLKKGEMIIMPANEPHALKAQEKFKMLLVMIKSD
;
A
#
# COMPACT_ATOMS: atom_id res chain seq x y z
N MET A 1 21.05 -3.87 -21.99
CA MET A 1 21.22 -4.01 -20.54
C MET A 1 19.97 -4.57 -19.90
N GLU A 2 20.12 -5.68 -19.27
CA GLU A 2 19.01 -6.35 -18.60
C GLU A 2 18.71 -5.69 -17.26
N LYS A 3 17.44 -5.36 -17.02
CA LYS A 3 17.00 -4.72 -15.79
C LYS A 3 15.98 -5.57 -15.03
N THR A 4 15.89 -6.83 -15.37
CA THR A 4 14.96 -7.74 -14.70
C THR A 4 15.36 -7.93 -13.25
N LYS A 5 14.37 -7.84 -12.38
CA LYS A 5 14.56 -8.13 -10.96
C LYS A 5 13.63 -9.26 -10.57
N GLN A 6 14.20 -10.25 -9.91
CA GLN A 6 13.42 -11.39 -9.42
C GLN A 6 13.75 -11.62 -7.96
N THR A 7 12.72 -11.59 -7.11
CA THR A 7 12.91 -11.69 -5.67
C THR A 7 11.63 -12.19 -5.01
N ILE A 8 11.69 -12.43 -3.71
CA ILE A 8 10.50 -12.74 -2.92
C ILE A 8 9.95 -11.40 -2.45
N LEU A 9 8.80 -11.02 -3.00
CA LEU A 9 8.21 -9.71 -2.81
C LEU A 9 8.10 -9.32 -1.32
N GLU A 10 7.56 -10.20 -0.51
CA GLU A 10 7.32 -9.91 0.89
C GLU A 10 8.59 -9.58 1.68
N LEU A 11 9.74 -10.05 1.21
CA LEU A 11 11.03 -9.83 1.86
C LEU A 11 11.71 -8.53 1.42
N GLU A 12 11.13 -7.81 0.47
CA GLU A 12 11.74 -6.58 -0.05
C GLU A 12 11.58 -5.38 0.89
N ALA A 13 10.70 -5.46 1.87
CA ALA A 13 10.58 -4.44 2.91
C ALA A 13 10.40 -5.14 4.25
N GLU A 14 11.11 -4.67 5.27
CA GLU A 14 11.04 -5.27 6.59
C GLU A 14 10.37 -4.30 7.56
N TYR A 15 9.67 -4.88 8.54
CA TYR A 15 9.07 -4.08 9.60
C TYR A 15 10.16 -3.39 10.42
N GLN A 16 9.92 -2.12 10.75
CA GLN A 16 10.79 -1.39 11.67
C GLN A 16 9.91 -0.78 12.75
N LYS A 17 10.41 -0.83 13.97
CA LYS A 17 9.66 -0.39 15.15
C LYS A 17 9.16 1.05 14.99
N ALA A 18 7.87 1.25 15.26
CA ALA A 18 7.21 2.55 15.24
C ALA A 18 7.39 3.29 13.92
N SER A 19 7.40 2.55 12.80
CA SER A 19 7.72 3.13 11.51
C SER A 19 6.83 2.61 10.39
N VAL A 20 6.79 3.39 9.32
CA VAL A 20 6.26 2.98 8.03
C VAL A 20 7.46 2.93 7.08
N VAL A 21 7.72 1.75 6.55
CA VAL A 21 8.81 1.55 5.60
C VAL A 21 8.20 1.44 4.20
N SER A 22 8.76 2.14 3.24
CA SER A 22 8.30 2.04 1.86
C SER A 22 9.48 1.82 0.94
N LYS A 23 9.25 1.04 -0.12
CA LYS A 23 10.25 0.77 -1.14
C LYS A 23 9.61 0.84 -2.51
N SER A 24 10.11 1.75 -3.34
CA SER A 24 9.64 1.86 -4.72
C SER A 24 10.23 0.71 -5.53
N LEU A 25 9.37 -0.05 -6.18
CA LEU A 25 9.78 -1.16 -7.03
C LEU A 25 9.84 -0.74 -8.49
N LEU A 26 8.94 0.14 -8.90
CA LEU A 26 8.88 0.67 -10.26
C LEU A 26 8.17 2.00 -10.20
N ALA A 27 8.74 3.01 -10.86
CA ALA A 27 8.11 4.33 -10.91
C ALA A 27 8.18 4.85 -12.33
N LYS A 28 7.00 5.20 -12.86
CA LYS A 28 6.83 5.74 -14.20
C LYS A 28 5.87 6.92 -14.13
N LYS A 29 5.80 7.69 -15.21
CA LYS A 29 4.92 8.85 -15.29
C LYS A 29 3.45 8.47 -15.11
N GLY A 30 3.04 7.33 -15.65
CA GLY A 30 1.66 6.86 -15.59
C GLY A 30 1.30 6.07 -14.34
N GLY A 31 2.26 5.75 -13.50
CA GLY A 31 1.98 4.98 -12.29
C GLY A 31 3.22 4.46 -11.63
N ASN A 32 3.00 3.78 -10.49
CA ASN A 32 4.13 3.23 -9.74
C ASN A 32 3.70 2.00 -8.96
N ILE A 33 4.69 1.23 -8.55
CA ILE A 33 4.51 0.05 -7.70
C ILE A 33 5.40 0.25 -6.50
N THR A 34 4.80 0.23 -5.31
CA THR A 34 5.51 0.48 -4.05
C THR A 34 5.13 -0.58 -3.04
N LEU A 35 6.12 -1.07 -2.31
CA LEU A 35 5.90 -2.02 -1.22
C LEU A 35 6.00 -1.25 0.09
N PHE A 36 5.05 -1.51 1.01
CA PHE A 36 5.01 -0.88 2.32
C PHE A 36 5.04 -1.92 3.43
N ALA A 37 5.69 -1.57 4.53
CA ALA A 37 5.62 -2.33 5.76
C ALA A 37 5.29 -1.36 6.89
N PHE A 38 4.16 -1.60 7.58
CA PHE A 38 3.67 -0.74 8.67
C PHE A 38 3.80 -1.47 9.98
N ASP A 39 4.43 -0.85 10.98
CA ASP A 39 4.40 -1.38 12.32
C ASP A 39 2.99 -1.19 12.90
N LYS A 40 2.62 -1.99 13.87
CA LYS A 40 1.31 -1.91 14.51
C LYS A 40 1.05 -0.49 15.03
N GLY A 41 -0.12 0.04 14.75
CA GLY A 41 -0.52 1.37 15.17
C GLY A 41 -0.11 2.49 14.22
N GLU A 42 0.79 2.22 13.28
CA GLU A 42 1.19 3.21 12.29
C GLU A 42 0.16 3.31 11.18
N GLY A 43 0.21 4.37 10.40
CA GLY A 43 -0.73 4.55 9.31
C GLY A 43 -0.39 5.75 8.45
N LEU A 44 -1.28 6.04 7.52
CA LEU A 44 -1.21 7.22 6.66
C LEU A 44 -2.50 8.00 6.87
N SER A 45 -2.37 9.29 7.15
CA SER A 45 -3.53 10.15 7.37
C SER A 45 -4.33 10.34 6.10
N GLU A 46 -5.57 10.79 6.26
CA GLU A 46 -6.48 10.96 5.13
C GLU A 46 -5.92 11.92 4.10
N HIS A 47 -5.97 11.50 2.84
CA HIS A 47 -5.51 12.31 1.71
C HIS A 47 -6.18 11.81 0.44
N THR A 48 -6.02 12.57 -0.65
CA THR A 48 -6.50 12.18 -1.98
C THR A 48 -5.32 12.13 -2.95
N ALA A 49 -5.51 11.40 -4.03
CA ALA A 49 -4.52 11.34 -5.10
C ALA A 49 -5.23 11.13 -6.43
N PRO A 50 -4.68 11.66 -7.55
CA PRO A 50 -5.30 11.51 -8.87
C PRO A 50 -4.94 10.17 -9.53
N PHE A 51 -4.92 9.10 -8.72
CA PHE A 51 -4.57 7.75 -9.17
C PHE A 51 -5.61 6.78 -8.67
N ASP A 52 -5.93 5.78 -9.48
CA ASP A 52 -6.62 4.60 -8.99
C ASP A 52 -5.54 3.73 -8.33
N ALA A 53 -5.81 3.27 -7.13
CA ALA A 53 -4.82 2.54 -6.36
C ALA A 53 -5.31 1.14 -6.02
N PHE A 54 -4.51 0.15 -6.41
CA PHE A 54 -4.74 -1.25 -6.06
C PHE A 54 -3.88 -1.56 -4.84
N VAL A 55 -4.51 -2.06 -3.78
CA VAL A 55 -3.81 -2.45 -2.55
C VAL A 55 -3.98 -3.95 -2.36
N HIS A 56 -2.88 -4.66 -2.17
CA HIS A 56 -2.89 -6.09 -1.90
C HIS A 56 -2.17 -6.33 -0.58
N ILE A 57 -2.86 -6.91 0.40
CA ILE A 57 -2.28 -7.18 1.71
C ILE A 57 -1.47 -8.46 1.63
N LEU A 58 -0.18 -8.37 1.90
CA LEU A 58 0.76 -9.49 1.82
C LEU A 58 0.97 -10.17 3.17
N ASP A 59 0.75 -9.44 4.27
CA ASP A 59 0.96 -9.93 5.62
C ASP A 59 0.20 -9.03 6.58
N GLY A 60 -0.33 -9.59 7.66
CA GLY A 60 -0.97 -8.81 8.73
C GLY A 60 -2.39 -8.35 8.42
N GLU A 61 -2.80 -7.27 9.09
CA GLU A 61 -4.18 -6.74 8.99
C GLU A 61 -4.16 -5.21 8.95
N ALA A 62 -4.93 -4.66 8.01
CA ALA A 62 -5.01 -3.22 7.80
C ALA A 62 -6.46 -2.75 7.84
N ARG A 63 -6.67 -1.54 8.36
CA ARG A 63 -7.95 -0.85 8.16
C ARG A 63 -7.72 0.24 7.13
N ILE A 64 -8.47 0.20 6.05
CA ILE A 64 -8.43 1.20 4.99
C ILE A 64 -9.78 1.89 4.96
N THR A 65 -9.77 3.20 5.15
CA THR A 65 -11.00 4.00 5.16
C THR A 65 -11.06 4.78 3.85
N ILE A 66 -12.15 4.59 3.10
CA ILE A 66 -12.36 5.28 1.82
C ILE A 66 -13.64 6.07 1.91
N SER A 67 -13.55 7.39 1.73
CA SER A 67 -14.71 8.30 1.81
C SER A 67 -15.51 8.07 3.08
N GLY A 68 -14.80 7.90 4.20
CA GLY A 68 -15.40 7.73 5.52
C GLY A 68 -15.84 6.31 5.84
N LYS A 69 -15.77 5.38 4.90
CA LYS A 69 -16.20 3.99 5.15
C LYS A 69 -14.99 3.09 5.42
N PRO A 70 -14.93 2.41 6.57
CA PRO A 70 -13.80 1.54 6.89
C PRO A 70 -13.94 0.16 6.26
N TYR A 71 -12.80 -0.38 5.84
CA TYR A 71 -12.68 -1.74 5.30
C TYR A 71 -11.52 -2.40 6.02
N ASP A 72 -11.76 -3.56 6.61
CA ASP A 72 -10.71 -4.32 7.28
C ASP A 72 -10.23 -5.44 6.35
N LEU A 73 -8.94 -5.45 6.08
CA LEU A 73 -8.33 -6.41 5.15
C LEU A 73 -7.27 -7.24 5.85
N LYS A 74 -7.20 -8.51 5.45
CA LYS A 74 -6.22 -9.47 5.93
C LYS A 74 -5.34 -9.94 4.79
N LYS A 75 -4.30 -10.67 5.13
CA LYS A 75 -3.39 -11.29 4.17
C LYS A 75 -4.17 -11.95 3.02
N GLY A 76 -3.77 -11.65 1.81
CA GLY A 76 -4.37 -12.20 0.59
C GLY A 76 -5.50 -11.37 0.00
N GLU A 77 -6.05 -10.44 0.77
CA GLU A 77 -7.17 -9.62 0.30
C GLU A 77 -6.65 -8.35 -0.40
N MET A 78 -7.50 -7.80 -1.27
CA MET A 78 -7.18 -6.59 -2.00
C MET A 78 -8.34 -5.62 -1.98
N ILE A 79 -8.04 -4.34 -2.25
CA ILE A 79 -9.06 -3.31 -2.39
C ILE A 79 -8.60 -2.32 -3.46
N ILE A 80 -9.55 -1.72 -4.16
CA ILE A 80 -9.26 -0.61 -5.07
C ILE A 80 -9.70 0.68 -4.40
N MET A 81 -8.78 1.65 -4.29
CA MET A 81 -9.08 2.99 -3.81
C MET A 81 -9.24 3.87 -5.04
N PRO A 82 -10.46 4.32 -5.36
CA PRO A 82 -10.68 5.13 -6.57
C PRO A 82 -9.95 6.47 -6.51
N ALA A 83 -9.55 6.95 -7.68
CA ALA A 83 -8.89 8.25 -7.80
C ALA A 83 -9.75 9.36 -7.20
N ASN A 84 -9.10 10.30 -6.52
CA ASN A 84 -9.72 11.50 -5.95
C ASN A 84 -10.70 11.27 -4.81
N GLU A 85 -10.83 10.04 -4.32
CA GLU A 85 -11.61 9.74 -3.13
C GLU A 85 -10.70 9.81 -1.90
N PRO A 86 -11.13 10.47 -0.80
CA PRO A 86 -10.30 10.53 0.40
C PRO A 86 -10.08 9.13 0.98
N HIS A 87 -8.85 8.85 1.35
CA HIS A 87 -8.53 7.54 1.94
C HIS A 87 -7.47 7.68 3.03
N ALA A 88 -7.51 6.76 3.99
CA ALA A 88 -6.58 6.69 5.10
C ALA A 88 -6.29 5.22 5.42
N LEU A 89 -5.12 4.95 5.96
CA LEU A 89 -4.71 3.59 6.32
C LEU A 89 -4.28 3.54 7.79
N LYS A 90 -4.60 2.44 8.45
CA LYS A 90 -4.21 2.21 9.85
C LYS A 90 -3.83 0.76 10.05
N ALA A 91 -2.70 0.53 10.69
CA ALA A 91 -2.24 -0.83 10.99
C ALA A 91 -2.92 -1.35 12.26
N GLN A 92 -3.94 -2.20 12.08
CA GLN A 92 -4.61 -2.91 13.17
C GLN A 92 -3.62 -3.85 13.83
N GLU A 93 -2.86 -4.57 12.98
CA GLU A 93 -1.67 -5.32 13.32
C GLU A 93 -0.61 -4.85 12.35
N LYS A 94 0.65 -5.17 12.59
CA LYS A 94 1.67 -4.84 11.59
C LYS A 94 1.30 -5.51 10.28
N PHE A 95 1.50 -4.82 9.16
CA PHE A 95 1.11 -5.38 7.87
C PHE A 95 2.03 -4.90 6.75
N LYS A 96 2.09 -5.72 5.70
CA LYS A 96 2.76 -5.35 4.46
C LYS A 96 1.74 -5.30 3.36
N MET A 97 1.89 -4.34 2.45
CA MET A 97 1.01 -4.23 1.29
C MET A 97 1.78 -3.86 0.05
N LEU A 98 1.28 -4.35 -1.08
CA LEU A 98 1.73 -3.91 -2.39
C LEU A 98 0.74 -2.85 -2.85
N LEU A 99 1.26 -1.69 -3.21
CA LEU A 99 0.45 -0.58 -3.72
C LEU A 99 0.81 -0.36 -5.18
N VAL A 100 -0.19 -0.47 -6.05
CA VAL A 100 -0.03 -0.15 -7.47
C VAL A 100 -0.90 1.05 -7.77
N MET A 101 -0.28 2.14 -8.21
CA MET A 101 -1.01 3.36 -8.55
C MET A 101 -0.98 3.58 -10.05
N ILE A 102 -2.16 3.78 -10.63
CA ILE A 102 -2.34 4.02 -12.04
C ILE A 102 -2.98 5.39 -12.21
N LYS A 103 -2.33 6.25 -12.97
CA LYS A 103 -2.80 7.62 -13.14
C LYS A 103 -4.20 7.65 -13.75
N SER A 104 -5.06 8.45 -13.15
CA SER A 104 -6.42 8.67 -13.64
C SER A 104 -6.36 9.60 -14.88
N ASP A 105 -7.18 9.32 -15.85
CA ASP A 105 -7.29 10.16 -17.06
C ASP A 105 -8.08 11.43 -16.79
#